data_8efebfb50a9834c072696285b6302b0f
#
_entry.id   8efebfb50a9834c072696285b6302b0f
#
_cell.length_a   1.000
_cell.length_b   1.000
_cell.length_c   1.000
_cell.angle_alpha   90.00
_cell.angle_beta   90.00
_cell.angle_gamma   90.00
#
_symmetry.space_group_name_H-M   'P 1'
#
loop_
_entity.id
_entity.type
_entity.pdbx_description
1 polymer ?
#
loop_
_entity_poly.entity_id
_entity_poly.type
_entity_poly.pdbx_seq_one_letter_code
_entity_poly.pdbx_strand_id
1 'polypeptide(L)'
;MESCAYFCALGALFERELPRQVATMRDVTELTARRWRLCALNGEGAVRLNGQLLRCDTLLLPEGVCPCGVRAKQVISYGFGARNTLTLSSMDKGLLLSVQRQFCDLRGKAVEVQELALPESWQRWEKPQLLLLAGLHLLCGTL
;
A
#
# COMPACT_ATOMS: atom_id res chain seq x y z
N MET A 1 14.28 7.58 12.45
CA MET A 1 13.24 8.44 11.87
C MET A 1 12.34 7.61 10.94
N GLU A 2 11.06 7.65 11.17
CA GLU A 2 10.10 6.92 10.37
C GLU A 2 9.97 7.54 8.98
N SER A 3 10.02 6.71 7.94
CA SER A 3 9.98 7.17 6.55
C SER A 3 8.83 6.56 5.75
N CYS A 4 8.06 5.65 6.37
CA CYS A 4 6.94 4.98 5.75
C CYS A 4 5.69 5.22 6.59
N ALA A 5 4.60 5.61 5.94
CA ALA A 5 3.34 5.92 6.60
C ALA A 5 2.17 5.16 5.97
N TYR A 6 1.26 4.70 6.81
CA TYR A 6 -0.06 4.27 6.40
C TYR A 6 -1.07 5.25 6.97
N PHE A 7 -1.75 5.97 6.10
CA PHE A 7 -2.69 7.03 6.49
C PHE A 7 -4.12 6.50 6.60
N CYS A 8 -4.76 6.82 7.72
CA CYS A 8 -6.11 6.39 8.10
C CYS A 8 -6.24 4.89 8.35
N ALA A 9 -5.22 4.30 8.98
CA ALA A 9 -5.29 2.91 9.41
C ALA A 9 -6.47 2.68 10.36
N LEU A 10 -7.13 1.55 10.20
CA LEU A 10 -8.29 1.17 10.99
C LEU A 10 -8.01 -0.12 11.77
N GLY A 11 -8.10 -0.02 13.08
CA GLY A 11 -8.10 -1.18 13.97
C GLY A 11 -6.71 -1.70 14.36
N ALA A 12 -6.56 -1.95 15.66
CA ALA A 12 -5.31 -2.39 16.25
C ALA A 12 -4.85 -3.77 15.76
N LEU A 13 -5.78 -4.67 15.44
CA LEU A 13 -5.42 -6.02 14.96
C LEU A 13 -4.74 -5.94 13.59
N PHE A 14 -5.25 -5.12 12.71
CA PHE A 14 -4.65 -4.92 11.39
C PHE A 14 -3.27 -4.24 11.51
N GLU A 15 -3.16 -3.25 12.38
CA GLU A 15 -1.91 -2.51 12.59
C GLU A 15 -0.77 -3.42 13.06
N ARG A 16 -1.08 -4.50 13.79
CA ARG A 16 -0.08 -5.48 14.24
C ARG A 16 0.55 -6.26 13.09
N GLU A 17 -0.16 -6.39 11.98
CA GLU A 17 0.32 -7.13 10.82
C GLU A 17 1.23 -6.28 9.91
N LEU A 18 1.27 -4.97 10.13
CA LEU A 18 2.06 -4.06 9.30
C LEU A 18 3.56 -4.29 9.46
N PRO A 19 4.37 -4.03 8.42
CA PRO A 19 5.82 -4.02 8.57
C PRO A 19 6.24 -3.04 9.67
N ARG A 20 7.30 -3.37 10.41
CA ARG A 20 7.76 -2.57 11.55
C ARG A 20 8.10 -1.13 11.19
N GLN A 21 8.61 -0.89 9.99
CA GLN A 21 9.01 0.44 9.56
C GLN A 21 7.84 1.34 9.16
N VAL A 22 6.63 0.81 9.11
CA VAL A 22 5.45 1.57 8.73
C VAL A 22 4.78 2.16 9.96
N ALA A 23 4.70 3.49 10.01
CA ALA A 23 3.99 4.22 11.05
C ALA A 23 2.54 4.45 10.61
N THR A 24 1.61 4.33 11.54
CA THR A 24 0.22 4.67 11.28
C THR A 24 -0.01 6.14 11.60
N MET A 25 -0.60 6.86 10.64
CA MET A 25 -0.89 8.29 10.77
C MET A 25 -2.38 8.51 10.62
N ARG A 26 -2.95 9.37 11.47
CA ARG A 26 -4.37 9.72 11.42
C ARG A 26 -4.62 11.20 11.19
N ASP A 27 -3.59 12.01 11.39
CA ASP A 27 -3.67 13.46 11.28
C ASP A 27 -3.06 13.91 9.96
N VAL A 28 -3.86 14.60 9.14
CA VAL A 28 -3.42 15.15 7.86
C VAL A 28 -2.25 16.11 8.03
N THR A 29 -2.31 16.95 9.07
CA THR A 29 -1.27 17.96 9.31
C THR A 29 0.08 17.29 9.60
N GLU A 30 0.08 16.24 10.41
CA GLU A 30 1.30 15.50 10.72
C GLU A 30 1.83 14.79 9.45
N LEU A 31 0.93 14.18 8.68
CA LEU A 31 1.32 13.48 7.46
C LEU A 31 1.94 14.43 6.45
N THR A 32 1.34 15.58 6.23
CA THR A 32 1.79 16.54 5.21
C THR A 32 2.94 17.43 5.66
N ALA A 33 3.34 17.33 6.92
CA ALA A 33 4.43 18.14 7.47
C ALA A 33 5.82 17.73 6.96
N ARG A 34 5.93 16.57 6.35
CA ARG A 34 7.22 16.04 5.88
C ARG A 34 7.07 15.20 4.63
N ARG A 35 8.21 14.95 3.96
CA ARG A 35 8.29 14.01 2.85
C ARG A 35 8.42 12.59 3.38
N TRP A 36 7.83 11.63 2.68
CA TRP A 36 7.87 10.21 3.03
C TRP A 36 8.54 9.40 1.92
N ARG A 37 9.19 8.31 2.28
CA ARG A 37 9.65 7.35 1.28
C ARG A 37 8.48 6.54 0.75
N LEU A 38 7.56 6.20 1.62
CA LEU A 38 6.35 5.45 1.26
C LEU A 38 5.15 6.06 1.99
N CYS A 39 4.10 6.33 1.24
CA CYS A 39 2.80 6.66 1.80
C CYS A 39 1.77 5.69 1.25
N ALA A 40 1.10 4.98 2.13
CA ALA A 40 0.04 4.04 1.77
C ALA A 40 -1.30 4.61 2.20
N LEU A 41 -2.28 4.52 1.31
CA LEU A 41 -3.62 5.05 1.53
C LEU A 41 -4.66 3.96 1.39
N ASN A 42 -5.66 3.97 2.26
CA ASN A 42 -6.93 3.29 2.01
C ASN A 42 -7.89 4.27 1.34
N GLY A 43 -9.12 3.83 1.05
CA GLY A 43 -10.10 4.69 0.37
C GLY A 43 -10.43 5.95 1.15
N GLU A 44 -10.59 5.85 2.47
CA GLU A 44 -10.85 7.00 3.33
C GLU A 44 -9.65 7.96 3.36
N GLY A 45 -8.44 7.42 3.48
CA GLY A 45 -7.22 8.21 3.47
C GLY A 45 -7.05 8.99 2.19
N ALA A 46 -7.35 8.36 1.04
CA ALA A 46 -7.27 9.02 -0.26
C ALA A 46 -8.26 10.19 -0.36
N VAL A 47 -9.47 10.03 0.15
CA VAL A 47 -10.48 11.10 0.15
C VAL A 47 -10.02 12.25 1.05
N ARG A 48 -9.56 11.95 2.26
CA ARG A 48 -9.13 12.98 3.21
C ARG A 48 -7.90 13.74 2.72
N LEU A 49 -7.06 13.10 1.94
CA LEU A 49 -5.82 13.70 1.45
C LEU A 49 -6.02 14.55 0.19
N ASN A 50 -7.18 14.45 -0.43
CA ASN A 50 -7.48 15.20 -1.65
C ASN A 50 -7.38 16.71 -1.42
N GLY A 51 -6.60 17.39 -2.25
CA GLY A 51 -6.36 18.82 -2.13
C GLY A 51 -5.22 19.20 -1.18
N GLN A 52 -4.61 18.23 -0.52
CA GLN A 52 -3.48 18.46 0.39
C GLN A 52 -2.15 18.27 -0.35
N LEU A 53 -1.14 19.04 0.06
CA LEU A 53 0.19 18.91 -0.51
C LEU A 53 0.96 17.83 0.25
N LEU A 54 1.31 16.76 -0.46
CA LEU A 54 2.11 15.68 0.09
C LEU A 54 3.16 15.24 -0.93
N ARG A 55 4.36 14.98 -0.46
CA ARG A 55 5.44 14.42 -1.29
C ARG A 55 5.88 13.09 -0.72
N CYS A 56 5.99 12.10 -1.61
CA CYS A 56 6.54 10.79 -1.25
C CYS A 56 7.29 10.20 -2.44
N ASP A 57 8.15 9.23 -2.18
CA ASP A 57 8.84 8.53 -3.25
C ASP A 57 7.92 7.49 -3.88
N THR A 58 7.25 6.70 -3.06
CA THR A 58 6.28 5.70 -3.50
C THR A 58 4.93 5.95 -2.84
N LEU A 59 3.89 5.96 -3.66
CA LEU A 59 2.51 6.07 -3.21
C LEU A 59 1.78 4.77 -3.53
N LEU A 60 1.21 4.14 -2.50
CA LEU A 60 0.39 2.95 -2.62
C LEU A 60 -1.06 3.36 -2.37
N LEU A 61 -1.93 3.19 -3.36
CA LEU A 61 -3.31 3.67 -3.29
C LEU A 61 -4.30 2.73 -3.95
N PRO A 62 -5.57 2.77 -3.50
CA PRO A 62 -6.62 1.95 -4.10
C PRO A 62 -6.96 2.44 -5.52
N GLU A 63 -7.46 1.51 -6.35
CA GLU A 63 -7.85 1.83 -7.73
C GLU A 63 -8.94 2.91 -7.77
N GLY A 64 -8.91 3.68 -8.85
CA GLY A 64 -9.94 4.69 -9.13
C GLY A 64 -9.83 5.95 -8.29
N VAL A 65 -8.81 6.07 -7.44
CA VAL A 65 -8.63 7.24 -6.58
C VAL A 65 -7.25 7.83 -6.82
N CYS A 66 -7.20 9.12 -7.10
CA CYS A 66 -5.95 9.84 -7.25
C CYS A 66 -6.10 11.20 -6.57
N PRO A 67 -5.66 11.33 -5.30
CA PRO A 67 -5.83 12.59 -4.57
C PRO A 67 -5.02 13.71 -5.21
N CYS A 68 -5.69 14.83 -5.45
CA CYS A 68 -5.09 16.03 -5.99
C CYS A 68 -4.11 16.63 -4.97
N GLY A 69 -2.92 17.03 -5.44
CA GLY A 69 -1.90 17.63 -4.57
C GLY A 69 -0.86 16.66 -4.04
N VAL A 70 -1.04 15.36 -4.23
CA VAL A 70 -0.06 14.35 -3.85
C VAL A 70 0.92 14.14 -5.00
N ARG A 71 2.22 14.23 -4.71
CA ARG A 71 3.29 14.01 -5.69
C ARG A 71 4.14 12.83 -5.28
N ALA A 72 4.29 11.88 -6.19
CA ALA A 72 5.09 10.68 -5.97
C ALA A 72 5.95 10.40 -7.18
N LYS A 73 7.13 9.84 -6.94
CA LYS A 73 8.01 9.37 -8.02
C LYS A 73 7.46 8.08 -8.64
N GLN A 74 6.83 7.24 -7.83
CA GLN A 74 6.27 5.96 -8.24
C GLN A 74 4.89 5.79 -7.61
N VAL A 75 3.91 5.41 -8.42
CA VAL A 75 2.54 5.15 -7.95
C VAL A 75 2.23 3.69 -8.18
N ILE A 76 1.82 3.02 -7.12
CA ILE A 76 1.41 1.61 -7.15
C ILE A 76 -0.05 1.54 -6.76
N SER A 77 -0.89 1.10 -7.68
CA SER A 77 -2.31 0.94 -7.42
C SER A 77 -2.63 -0.50 -7.06
N TYR A 78 -3.62 -0.67 -6.19
CA TYR A 78 -4.13 -1.99 -5.83
C TYR A 78 -5.65 -2.02 -6.00
N GLY A 79 -6.18 -3.16 -6.37
CA GLY A 79 -7.62 -3.35 -6.59
C GLY A 79 -7.89 -4.57 -7.46
N PHE A 80 -9.10 -4.68 -7.96
CA PHE A 80 -9.53 -5.86 -8.71
C PHE A 80 -9.45 -5.72 -10.22
N GLY A 81 -9.25 -4.50 -10.72
CA GLY A 81 -9.15 -4.25 -12.15
C GLY A 81 -7.78 -4.63 -12.72
N ALA A 82 -7.75 -4.96 -14.01
CA ALA A 82 -6.53 -5.37 -14.71
C ALA A 82 -5.50 -4.25 -14.87
N ARG A 83 -5.89 -3.01 -14.61
CA ARG A 83 -4.97 -1.85 -14.71
C ARG A 83 -4.17 -1.61 -13.44
N ASN A 84 -4.49 -2.31 -12.36
CA ASN A 84 -3.76 -2.15 -11.11
C ASN A 84 -2.41 -2.83 -11.18
N THR A 85 -1.45 -2.28 -10.46
CA THR A 85 -0.15 -2.91 -10.28
C THR A 85 -0.29 -4.19 -9.46
N LEU A 86 -1.13 -4.15 -8.42
CA LEU A 86 -1.37 -5.28 -7.53
C LEU A 86 -2.84 -5.68 -7.56
N THR A 87 -3.10 -6.97 -7.68
CA THR A 87 -4.44 -7.53 -7.54
C THR A 87 -4.35 -8.89 -6.85
N LEU A 88 -5.50 -9.47 -6.56
CA LEU A 88 -5.56 -10.82 -6.02
C LEU A 88 -5.98 -11.79 -7.10
N SER A 89 -5.37 -12.96 -7.10
CA SER A 89 -5.82 -14.08 -7.90
C SER A 89 -6.16 -15.24 -6.97
N SER A 90 -7.11 -16.07 -7.38
CA SER A 90 -7.50 -17.24 -6.59
C SER A 90 -7.03 -18.51 -7.28
N MET A 91 -6.41 -19.38 -6.52
CA MET A 91 -6.00 -20.71 -6.94
C MET A 91 -6.57 -21.72 -5.95
N ASP A 92 -6.48 -22.99 -6.24
CA ASP A 92 -7.02 -24.08 -5.41
C ASP A 92 -6.56 -24.00 -3.94
N LYS A 93 -5.45 -23.36 -3.67
CA LYS A 93 -4.84 -23.28 -2.34
C LYS A 93 -5.04 -21.93 -1.64
N GLY A 94 -5.93 -21.06 -2.15
CA GLY A 94 -6.21 -19.77 -1.54
C GLY A 94 -5.86 -18.59 -2.43
N LEU A 95 -5.75 -17.42 -1.82
CA LEU A 95 -5.51 -16.18 -2.53
C LEU A 95 -4.01 -15.93 -2.72
N LEU A 96 -3.66 -15.46 -3.92
CA LEU A 96 -2.31 -15.05 -4.28
C LEU A 96 -2.30 -13.56 -4.54
N LEU A 97 -1.19 -12.91 -4.21
CA LEU A 97 -0.93 -11.55 -4.66
C LEU A 97 -0.39 -11.62 -6.09
N SER A 98 -1.08 -10.97 -7.01
CA SER A 98 -0.64 -10.89 -8.40
C SER A 98 0.01 -9.54 -8.66
N VAL A 99 1.28 -9.55 -9.00
CA VAL A 99 2.02 -8.36 -9.44
C VAL A 99 1.84 -8.29 -10.96
N GLN A 100 1.08 -7.32 -11.43
CA GLN A 100 0.73 -7.20 -12.84
C GLN A 100 1.67 -6.31 -13.64
N ARG A 101 2.47 -5.49 -12.94
CA ARG A 101 3.45 -4.59 -13.56
C ARG A 101 4.68 -4.51 -12.68
N GLN A 102 5.83 -4.43 -13.33
CA GLN A 102 7.10 -4.26 -12.62
C GLN A 102 7.14 -2.92 -11.88
N PHE A 103 7.71 -2.93 -10.69
CA PHE A 103 7.98 -1.71 -9.92
C PHE A 103 9.23 -1.91 -9.06
N CYS A 104 9.66 -0.87 -8.36
CA CYS A 104 10.80 -0.97 -7.44
C CYS A 104 10.32 -0.95 -5.99
N ASP A 105 10.91 -1.81 -5.16
CA ASP A 105 10.68 -1.78 -3.73
C ASP A 105 11.47 -0.62 -3.08
N LEU A 106 11.35 -0.45 -1.77
CA LEU A 106 12.02 0.63 -1.06
C LEU A 106 13.54 0.52 -1.03
N ARG A 107 14.07 -0.66 -1.35
CA ARG A 107 15.52 -0.89 -1.45
C ARG A 107 16.05 -0.63 -2.85
N GLY A 108 15.17 -0.27 -3.78
CA GLY A 108 15.52 -0.08 -5.19
C GLY A 108 15.57 -1.38 -5.99
N LYS A 109 15.16 -2.50 -5.42
CA LYS A 109 15.12 -3.78 -6.10
C LYS A 109 13.88 -3.86 -6.98
N ALA A 110 14.06 -4.31 -8.23
CA ALA A 110 12.93 -4.53 -9.13
C ALA A 110 12.06 -5.69 -8.64
N VAL A 111 10.76 -5.46 -8.61
CA VAL A 111 9.75 -6.48 -8.34
C VAL A 111 9.09 -6.81 -9.66
N GLU A 112 9.34 -8.02 -10.14
CA GLU A 112 8.87 -8.47 -11.45
C GLU A 112 7.42 -8.93 -11.40
N VAL A 113 6.79 -9.01 -12.58
CA VAL A 113 5.47 -9.61 -12.76
C VAL A 113 5.50 -11.05 -12.27
N GLN A 114 4.66 -11.37 -11.29
CA GLN A 114 4.64 -12.70 -10.67
C GLN A 114 3.42 -12.87 -9.80
N GLU A 115 3.21 -14.09 -9.32
CA GLU A 115 2.20 -14.37 -8.31
C GLU A 115 2.89 -14.87 -7.04
N LEU A 116 2.46 -14.35 -5.91
CA LEU A 116 3.07 -14.63 -4.61
C LEU A 116 2.04 -15.18 -3.65
N ALA A 117 2.38 -16.27 -2.97
CA ALA A 117 1.53 -16.83 -1.92
C ALA A 117 1.47 -15.88 -0.74
N LEU A 118 0.27 -15.72 -0.19
CA LEU A 118 0.06 -14.89 1.00
C LEU A 118 -0.07 -15.78 2.23
N PRO A 119 0.36 -15.30 3.41
CA PRO A 119 0.16 -16.05 4.65
C PRO A 119 -1.31 -16.40 4.82
N GLU A 120 -1.58 -17.64 5.21
CA GLU A 120 -2.95 -18.10 5.41
C GLU A 120 -3.68 -17.28 6.45
N SER A 121 -3.00 -16.83 7.49
CA SER A 121 -3.58 -16.01 8.55
C SER A 121 -4.08 -14.65 8.06
N TRP A 122 -3.59 -14.15 6.94
CA TRP A 122 -4.03 -12.88 6.39
C TRP A 122 -5.36 -12.98 5.65
N GLN A 123 -5.80 -14.17 5.27
CA GLN A 123 -7.02 -14.35 4.48
C GLN A 123 -8.29 -14.01 5.26
N ARG A 124 -8.18 -13.78 6.56
CA ARG A 124 -9.26 -13.24 7.39
C ARG A 124 -9.61 -11.79 7.09
N TRP A 125 -8.69 -11.05 6.45
CA TRP A 125 -8.91 -9.65 6.12
C TRP A 125 -9.76 -9.51 4.86
N GLU A 126 -10.52 -8.42 4.78
CA GLU A 126 -11.24 -8.10 3.55
C GLU A 126 -10.23 -7.88 2.41
N LYS A 127 -10.64 -8.15 1.19
CA LYS A 127 -9.74 -8.12 0.04
C LYS A 127 -9.00 -6.79 -0.15
N PRO A 128 -9.64 -5.60 -0.03
CA PRO A 128 -8.89 -4.35 -0.13
C PRO A 128 -7.83 -4.21 0.97
N GLN A 129 -8.14 -4.60 2.19
CA GLN A 129 -7.19 -4.58 3.30
C GLN A 129 -6.04 -5.56 3.06
N LEU A 130 -6.35 -6.74 2.56
CA LEU A 130 -5.35 -7.77 2.25
C LEU A 130 -4.39 -7.28 1.17
N LEU A 131 -4.90 -6.63 0.12
CA LEU A 131 -4.07 -6.05 -0.94
C LEU A 131 -3.14 -4.96 -0.41
N LEU A 132 -3.65 -4.08 0.43
CA LEU A 132 -2.85 -3.03 1.04
C LEU A 132 -1.76 -3.62 1.92
N LEU A 133 -2.10 -4.58 2.76
CA LEU A 133 -1.14 -5.25 3.65
C LEU A 133 -0.05 -5.96 2.85
N ALA A 134 -0.43 -6.73 1.84
CA ALA A 134 0.51 -7.43 0.98
C ALA A 134 1.43 -6.46 0.24
N GLY A 135 0.87 -5.36 -0.27
CA GLY A 135 1.65 -4.33 -0.95
C GLY A 135 2.68 -3.67 -0.04
N LEU A 136 2.30 -3.36 1.19
CA LEU A 136 3.21 -2.80 2.18
C LEU A 136 4.37 -3.74 2.49
N HIS A 137 4.07 -5.02 2.73
CA HIS A 137 5.12 -6.01 2.99
C HIS A 137 6.02 -6.23 1.79
N LEU A 138 5.45 -6.24 0.59
CA LEU A 138 6.24 -6.41 -0.63
C LEU A 138 7.20 -5.24 -0.84
N LEU A 139 6.72 -4.01 -0.64
CA LEU A 139 7.56 -2.81 -0.76
C LEU A 139 8.64 -2.75 0.30
N CYS A 140 8.34 -3.19 1.50
CA CYS A 140 9.30 -3.21 2.61
C CYS A 140 10.23 -4.42 2.59
N GLY A 141 10.02 -5.36 1.68
CA GLY A 141 10.85 -6.55 1.57
C GLY A 141 10.62 -7.59 2.66
N THR A 142 9.42 -7.63 3.22
CA THR A 142 9.06 -8.54 4.32
C THR A 142 7.96 -9.53 3.96
N LEU A 143 7.62 -9.62 2.69
CA LEU A 143 6.65 -10.61 2.22
C LEU A 143 7.31 -11.97 2.00
#